data_989ff618480b22a04d09515865bc3145
#
_entry.id   989ff618480b22a04d09515865bc3145
#
_cell.length_a   1.000
_cell.length_b   1.000
_cell.length_c   1.000
_cell.angle_alpha   90.00
_cell.angle_beta   90.00
_cell.angle_gamma   90.00
#
_symmetry.space_group_name_H-M   'P 1'
#
loop_
_entity.id
_entity.type
_entity.pdbx_description
1 polymer ?
#
loop_
_entity_poly.entity_id
_entity_poly.type
_entity_poly.pdbx_seq_one_letter_code
_entity_poly.pdbx_strand_id
1 'polypeptide(L)'
;QRMAGIMTSPTPIPPTILASVGDHAQHWQACLQDNQELIAQSKPLLISGRLTKVTGLVMEAVGLKMAVGSTCVIELPNNRIEAEVVGFSGEKIFLMPENDVHGLIPGARVVPLEPVSTPLLGSKQRTFRRRATDHTRHLPVGDKLLGRVLDGAGRPLDQLGPLVAVTTAPSQSRPINPLNRAPI
;
A
#
# COMPACT_ATOMS: atom_id res chain seq x y z
N GLN A 1 -34.38 -55.11 31.86
CA GLN A 1 -34.01 -55.39 30.49
C GLN A 1 -33.07 -54.26 29.98
N ARG A 2 -31.75 -54.54 29.93
CA ARG A 2 -30.69 -53.63 29.49
C ARG A 2 -30.61 -53.66 27.98
N MET A 3 -30.83 -52.53 27.32
CA MET A 3 -30.44 -52.35 25.92
C MET A 3 -28.95 -52.01 25.83
N ALA A 4 -28.19 -52.90 25.27
CA ALA A 4 -26.79 -52.71 24.94
C ALA A 4 -26.70 -51.84 23.67
N GLY A 5 -26.18 -50.62 23.80
CA GLY A 5 -25.86 -49.76 22.66
C GLY A 5 -24.66 -50.31 21.91
N ILE A 6 -24.85 -50.60 20.65
CA ILE A 6 -23.77 -51.03 19.72
C ILE A 6 -22.95 -49.80 19.39
N MET A 7 -21.77 -49.69 20.02
CA MET A 7 -20.74 -48.74 19.57
C MET A 7 -20.10 -49.32 18.31
N THR A 8 -20.51 -48.83 17.15
CA THR A 8 -19.79 -49.09 15.90
C THR A 8 -18.54 -48.24 15.88
N SER A 9 -17.38 -48.84 15.99
CA SER A 9 -16.10 -48.21 15.77
C SER A 9 -16.03 -47.72 14.31
N PRO A 10 -15.49 -46.49 14.03
CA PRO A 10 -15.37 -46.01 12.67
C PRO A 10 -14.49 -46.93 11.86
N THR A 11 -14.99 -47.38 10.73
CA THR A 11 -14.26 -48.24 9.77
C THR A 11 -13.00 -47.52 9.32
N PRO A 12 -11.80 -48.11 9.40
CA PRO A 12 -10.58 -47.48 8.94
C PRO A 12 -10.65 -47.20 7.44
N ILE A 13 -10.34 -45.98 7.04
CA ILE A 13 -10.29 -45.55 5.64
C ILE A 13 -9.18 -46.31 4.93
N PRO A 14 -9.46 -47.02 3.80
CA PRO A 14 -8.45 -47.79 3.12
C PRO A 14 -7.29 -46.91 2.62
N PRO A 15 -6.04 -47.41 2.67
CA PRO A 15 -4.84 -46.62 2.33
C PRO A 15 -4.83 -46.10 0.89
N THR A 16 -5.55 -46.70 -0.01
CA THR A 16 -5.71 -46.28 -1.40
C THR A 16 -6.46 -44.93 -1.51
N ILE A 17 -7.44 -44.70 -0.64
CA ILE A 17 -8.17 -43.42 -0.61
C ILE A 17 -7.29 -42.30 -0.05
N LEU A 18 -6.49 -42.60 0.98
CA LEU A 18 -5.54 -41.64 1.55
C LEU A 18 -4.45 -41.24 0.56
N ALA A 19 -3.96 -42.14 -0.26
CA ALA A 19 -2.99 -41.87 -1.31
C ALA A 19 -3.57 -40.94 -2.40
N SER A 20 -4.82 -41.19 -2.83
CA SER A 20 -5.48 -40.36 -3.83
C SER A 20 -5.76 -38.97 -3.33
N VAL A 21 -6.09 -38.77 -2.06
CA VAL A 21 -6.30 -37.46 -1.45
C VAL A 21 -4.99 -36.65 -1.38
N GLY A 22 -3.86 -37.32 -1.09
CA GLY A 22 -2.54 -36.68 -1.10
C GLY A 22 -2.14 -36.19 -2.49
N ASP A 23 -2.42 -37.00 -3.51
CA ASP A 23 -2.12 -36.65 -4.90
C ASP A 23 -2.97 -35.47 -5.41
N HIS A 24 -4.25 -35.47 -5.04
CA HIS A 24 -5.13 -34.31 -5.30
C HIS A 24 -4.68 -33.04 -4.59
N ALA A 25 -4.25 -33.12 -3.33
CA ALA A 25 -3.77 -31.96 -2.59
C ALA A 25 -2.50 -31.36 -3.22
N GLN A 26 -1.56 -32.20 -3.66
CA GLN A 26 -0.35 -31.77 -4.37
C GLN A 26 -0.69 -31.11 -5.71
N HIS A 27 -1.62 -31.68 -6.46
CA HIS A 27 -2.08 -31.08 -7.73
C HIS A 27 -2.70 -29.69 -7.51
N TRP A 28 -3.53 -29.52 -6.49
CA TRP A 28 -4.11 -28.21 -6.18
C TRP A 28 -3.07 -27.22 -5.68
N GLN A 29 -2.08 -27.65 -4.92
CA GLN A 29 -0.97 -26.79 -4.51
C GLN A 29 -0.16 -26.30 -5.70
N ALA A 30 0.18 -27.19 -6.64
CA ALA A 30 0.88 -26.81 -7.86
C ALA A 30 0.05 -25.81 -8.69
N CYS A 31 -1.24 -26.08 -8.90
CA CYS A 31 -2.14 -25.18 -9.62
C CYS A 31 -2.26 -23.80 -8.94
N LEU A 32 -2.29 -23.74 -7.60
CA LEU A 32 -2.32 -22.48 -6.86
C LEU A 32 -1.00 -21.72 -6.98
N GLN A 33 0.14 -22.42 -6.98
CA GLN A 33 1.45 -21.80 -7.19
C GLN A 33 1.58 -21.22 -8.59
N ASP A 34 1.20 -21.97 -9.62
CA ASP A 34 1.20 -21.49 -11.01
C ASP A 34 0.31 -20.24 -11.19
N ASN A 35 -0.88 -20.25 -10.58
CA ASN A 35 -1.76 -19.08 -10.63
C ASN A 35 -1.19 -17.89 -9.84
N GLN A 36 -0.50 -18.12 -8.72
CA GLN A 36 0.18 -17.09 -7.96
C GLN A 36 1.30 -16.44 -8.78
N GLU A 37 2.08 -17.22 -9.52
CA GLU A 37 3.11 -16.70 -10.42
C GLU A 37 2.51 -15.93 -11.58
N LEU A 38 1.42 -16.39 -12.18
CA LEU A 38 0.69 -15.68 -13.23
C LEU A 38 0.17 -14.33 -12.74
N ILE A 39 -0.40 -14.28 -11.52
CA ILE A 39 -0.87 -13.03 -10.91
C ILE A 39 0.30 -12.09 -10.62
N ALA A 40 1.43 -12.60 -10.12
CA ALA A 40 2.62 -11.81 -9.85
C ALA A 40 3.25 -11.21 -11.12
N GLN A 41 3.14 -11.92 -12.25
CA GLN A 41 3.61 -11.44 -13.56
C GLN A 41 2.59 -10.53 -14.26
N SER A 42 1.31 -10.56 -13.84
CA SER A 42 0.29 -9.68 -14.40
C SER A 42 0.58 -8.24 -14.02
N LYS A 43 0.61 -7.35 -15.00
CA LYS A 43 0.71 -5.91 -14.74
C LYS A 43 -0.66 -5.43 -14.23
N PRO A 44 -0.79 -5.01 -12.96
CA PRO A 44 -2.06 -4.49 -12.48
C PRO A 44 -2.44 -3.25 -13.31
N LEU A 45 -3.73 -3.03 -13.48
CA LEU A 45 -4.22 -1.79 -14.07
C LEU A 45 -3.78 -0.62 -13.20
N LEU A 46 -2.87 0.20 -13.71
CA LEU A 46 -2.42 1.41 -13.04
C LEU A 46 -3.35 2.55 -13.46
N ILE A 47 -4.07 3.09 -12.49
CA ILE A 47 -4.81 4.33 -12.68
C ILE A 47 -3.78 5.44 -12.77
N SER A 48 -3.79 6.20 -13.86
CA SER A 48 -2.88 7.32 -14.04
C SER A 48 -3.61 8.52 -14.60
N GLY A 49 -3.21 9.71 -14.16
CA GLY A 49 -3.66 10.97 -14.70
C GLY A 49 -2.64 11.59 -15.63
N ARG A 50 -2.97 12.78 -16.10
CA ARG A 50 -2.10 13.61 -16.94
C ARG A 50 -1.99 15.00 -16.38
N LEU A 51 -0.78 15.52 -16.36
CA LEU A 51 -0.49 16.90 -16.02
C LEU A 51 -1.00 17.83 -17.13
N THR A 52 -1.83 18.82 -16.78
CA THR A 52 -2.44 19.73 -17.75
C THR A 52 -1.86 21.12 -17.68
N LYS A 53 -1.49 21.60 -16.48
CA LYS A 53 -1.01 22.95 -16.28
C LYS A 53 -0.05 23.01 -15.08
N VAL A 54 0.91 23.91 -15.18
CA VAL A 54 1.82 24.25 -14.08
C VAL A 54 1.77 25.76 -13.89
N THR A 55 1.53 26.21 -12.66
CA THR A 55 1.46 27.64 -12.33
C THR A 55 2.22 27.85 -11.03
N GLY A 56 3.46 28.32 -11.13
CA GLY A 56 4.36 28.42 -9.97
C GLY A 56 4.58 27.05 -9.32
N LEU A 57 4.24 26.92 -8.05
CA LEU A 57 4.38 25.68 -7.28
C LEU A 57 3.14 24.79 -7.36
N VAL A 58 2.08 25.20 -8.04
CA VAL A 58 0.84 24.41 -8.14
C VAL A 58 0.72 23.83 -9.54
N MET A 59 0.46 22.55 -9.58
CA MET A 59 0.27 21.79 -10.82
C MET A 59 -1.17 21.27 -10.88
N GLU A 60 -1.79 21.36 -12.06
CA GLU A 60 -3.10 20.78 -12.32
C GLU A 60 -2.96 19.45 -13.06
N ALA A 61 -3.63 18.42 -12.60
CA ALA A 61 -3.73 17.13 -13.28
C ALA A 61 -5.19 16.69 -13.40
N VAL A 62 -5.48 15.87 -14.41
CA VAL A 62 -6.79 15.29 -14.69
C VAL A 62 -6.70 13.78 -14.85
N GLY A 63 -7.85 13.10 -14.73
CA GLY A 63 -7.94 11.65 -14.91
C GLY A 63 -7.58 10.84 -13.67
N LEU A 64 -7.38 11.49 -12.52
CA LEU A 64 -7.12 10.87 -11.23
C LEU A 64 -8.12 11.36 -10.19
N LYS A 65 -8.55 10.45 -9.31
CA LYS A 65 -9.34 10.76 -8.12
C LYS A 65 -8.52 10.37 -6.90
N MET A 66 -7.98 11.37 -6.22
CA MET A 66 -7.14 11.17 -5.03
C MET A 66 -7.62 12.06 -3.90
N ALA A 67 -7.43 11.60 -2.67
CA ALA A 67 -7.71 12.40 -1.49
C ALA A 67 -6.64 13.50 -1.30
N VAL A 68 -7.03 14.62 -0.69
CA VAL A 68 -6.08 15.66 -0.27
C VAL A 68 -5.11 15.05 0.75
N GLY A 69 -3.83 15.34 0.61
CA GLY A 69 -2.75 14.77 1.42
C GLY A 69 -2.18 13.45 0.87
N SER A 70 -2.76 12.90 -0.21
CA SER A 70 -2.18 11.72 -0.87
C SER A 70 -0.95 12.09 -1.69
N THR A 71 0.03 11.19 -1.75
CA THR A 71 1.24 11.38 -2.54
C THR A 71 1.10 10.73 -3.92
N CYS A 72 1.59 11.41 -4.93
CA CYS A 72 1.68 10.91 -6.30
C CYS A 72 3.07 11.15 -6.89
N VAL A 73 3.36 10.44 -7.96
CA VAL A 73 4.60 10.59 -8.72
C VAL A 73 4.29 11.05 -10.12
N ILE A 74 4.96 12.11 -10.56
CA ILE A 74 4.94 12.59 -11.94
C ILE A 74 6.11 11.94 -12.66
N GLU A 75 5.79 11.10 -13.63
CA GLU A 75 6.79 10.38 -14.42
C GLU A 75 7.26 11.25 -15.58
N LEU A 76 8.55 11.50 -15.63
CA LEU A 76 9.27 12.16 -16.70
C LEU A 76 10.20 11.14 -17.38
N PRO A 77 10.66 11.38 -18.62
CA PRO A 77 11.55 10.45 -19.32
C PRO A 77 12.83 10.11 -18.56
N ASN A 78 13.40 11.07 -17.84
CA ASN A 78 14.68 10.92 -17.16
C ASN A 78 14.59 11.14 -15.63
N ASN A 79 13.42 11.45 -15.10
CA ASN A 79 13.27 11.79 -13.69
C ASN A 79 11.86 11.45 -13.19
N ARG A 80 11.72 11.41 -11.86
CA ARG A 80 10.44 11.28 -11.17
C ARG A 80 10.33 12.37 -10.13
N ILE A 81 9.20 13.08 -10.14
CA ILE A 81 8.92 14.16 -9.18
C ILE A 81 7.79 13.69 -8.28
N GLU A 82 8.05 13.64 -6.99
CA GLU A 82 7.02 13.39 -5.99
C GLU A 82 6.24 14.66 -5.73
N ALA A 83 4.92 14.53 -5.62
CA ALA A 83 4.02 15.63 -5.37
C ALA A 83 2.86 15.20 -4.45
N GLU A 84 2.38 16.13 -3.64
CA GLU A 84 1.25 15.94 -2.75
C GLU A 84 0.00 16.58 -3.32
N VAL A 85 -1.15 15.94 -3.15
CA VAL A 85 -2.46 16.48 -3.52
C VAL A 85 -2.87 17.51 -2.48
N VAL A 86 -2.92 18.79 -2.88
CA VAL A 86 -3.30 19.90 -2.00
C VAL A 86 -4.77 20.31 -2.14
N GLY A 87 -5.44 19.85 -3.21
CA GLY A 87 -6.85 20.17 -3.42
C GLY A 87 -7.41 19.60 -4.71
N PHE A 88 -8.67 19.86 -4.96
CA PHE A 88 -9.35 19.46 -6.19
C PHE A 88 -10.45 20.44 -6.57
N SER A 89 -10.77 20.51 -7.85
CA SER A 89 -11.89 21.29 -8.37
C SER A 89 -12.50 20.56 -9.58
N GLY A 90 -13.70 20.01 -9.42
CA GLY A 90 -14.34 19.16 -10.44
C GLY A 90 -13.49 17.92 -10.73
N GLU A 91 -13.11 17.74 -11.98
CA GLU A 91 -12.26 16.61 -12.44
C GLU A 91 -10.74 16.91 -12.31
N LYS A 92 -10.38 18.10 -11.86
CA LYS A 92 -8.99 18.52 -11.70
C LYS A 92 -8.51 18.32 -10.28
N ILE A 93 -7.30 17.82 -10.13
CA ILE A 93 -6.57 17.78 -8.86
C ILE A 93 -5.42 18.78 -8.91
N PHE A 94 -5.16 19.41 -7.77
CA PHE A 94 -4.04 20.31 -7.58
C PHE A 94 -2.95 19.61 -6.82
N LEU A 95 -1.75 19.67 -7.38
CA LEU A 95 -0.57 18.99 -6.86
C LEU A 95 0.48 20.03 -6.48
N MET A 96 1.18 19.79 -5.39
CA MET A 96 2.33 20.57 -4.97
C MET A 96 3.57 19.67 -4.96
N PRO A 97 4.62 19.98 -5.73
CA PRO A 97 5.83 19.18 -5.77
C PRO A 97 6.61 19.30 -4.47
N GLU A 98 7.28 18.24 -4.08
CA GLU A 98 8.17 18.25 -2.92
C GLU A 98 9.58 18.76 -3.24
N ASN A 99 9.96 18.68 -4.51
CA ASN A 99 11.28 19.09 -5.01
C ASN A 99 11.13 20.02 -6.20
N ASP A 100 12.27 20.45 -6.73
CA ASP A 100 12.31 21.33 -7.90
C ASP A 100 11.61 20.71 -9.12
N VAL A 101 10.85 21.56 -9.80
CA VAL A 101 10.00 21.19 -10.94
C VAL A 101 10.71 21.26 -12.30
N HIS A 102 12.02 21.10 -12.33
CA HIS A 102 12.76 21.17 -13.58
C HIS A 102 12.44 19.99 -14.52
N GLY A 103 12.22 20.31 -15.79
CA GLY A 103 11.96 19.31 -16.84
C GLY A 103 10.53 18.83 -16.94
N LEU A 104 9.58 19.47 -16.25
CA LEU A 104 8.16 19.16 -16.41
C LEU A 104 7.68 19.45 -17.84
N ILE A 105 6.96 18.50 -18.41
CA ILE A 105 6.35 18.63 -19.73
C ILE A 105 4.82 18.52 -19.61
N PRO A 106 4.08 19.25 -20.43
CA PRO A 106 2.63 19.08 -20.51
C PRO A 106 2.28 17.64 -20.92
N GLY A 107 1.26 17.08 -20.28
CA GLY A 107 0.84 15.69 -20.55
C GLY A 107 1.65 14.63 -19.79
N ALA A 108 2.61 15.01 -18.94
CA ALA A 108 3.35 14.07 -18.10
C ALA A 108 2.39 13.18 -17.30
N ARG A 109 2.76 11.92 -17.15
CA ARG A 109 1.94 10.93 -16.48
C ARG A 109 2.03 11.12 -14.97
N VAL A 110 0.88 11.14 -14.33
CA VAL A 110 0.76 11.23 -12.87
C VAL A 110 0.25 9.90 -12.35
N VAL A 111 0.99 9.27 -11.45
CA VAL A 111 0.68 7.95 -10.88
C VAL A 111 0.55 8.07 -9.37
N PRO A 112 -0.53 7.55 -8.75
CA PRO A 112 -0.62 7.53 -7.30
C PRO A 112 0.51 6.64 -6.73
N LEU A 113 1.20 7.12 -5.71
CA LEU A 113 2.25 6.36 -5.05
C LEU A 113 1.65 5.24 -4.17
N GLU A 114 0.48 5.51 -3.61
CA GLU A 114 -0.27 4.51 -2.87
C GLU A 114 -1.10 3.65 -3.84
N PRO A 115 -1.00 2.31 -3.74
CA PRO A 115 -1.86 1.44 -4.52
C PRO A 115 -3.31 1.74 -4.14
N VAL A 116 -4.12 2.12 -5.11
CA VAL A 116 -5.56 2.14 -4.94
C VAL A 116 -5.95 0.71 -4.57
N SER A 117 -6.24 0.47 -3.30
CA SER A 117 -6.68 -0.84 -2.85
C SER A 117 -8.05 -1.13 -3.44
N THR A 118 -8.07 -1.67 -4.65
CA THR A 118 -9.26 -2.30 -5.18
C THR A 118 -9.54 -3.52 -4.31
N PRO A 119 -10.72 -3.63 -3.69
CA PRO A 119 -11.06 -4.83 -2.94
C PRO A 119 -11.01 -6.01 -3.92
N LEU A 120 -10.12 -6.97 -3.68
CA LEU A 120 -10.12 -8.23 -4.39
C LEU A 120 -11.48 -8.89 -4.16
N LEU A 121 -12.20 -9.12 -5.25
CA LEU A 121 -13.48 -9.80 -5.25
C LEU A 121 -13.28 -11.16 -4.57
N GLY A 122 -13.87 -11.36 -3.38
CA GLY A 122 -13.79 -12.62 -2.63
C GLY A 122 -12.91 -12.60 -1.37
N SER A 123 -12.14 -11.57 -1.08
CA SER A 123 -11.45 -11.49 0.20
C SER A 123 -12.45 -11.13 1.30
N LYS A 124 -12.65 -12.05 2.26
CA LYS A 124 -13.35 -11.78 3.52
C LYS A 124 -12.55 -10.84 4.45
N GLN A 125 -11.47 -10.27 3.95
CA GLN A 125 -10.75 -9.24 4.68
C GLN A 125 -11.65 -8.03 4.79
N ARG A 126 -12.05 -7.74 6.01
CA ARG A 126 -12.67 -6.47 6.38
C ARG A 126 -11.80 -5.37 5.79
N THR A 127 -12.32 -4.69 4.78
CA THR A 127 -11.74 -3.43 4.30
C THR A 127 -11.82 -2.50 5.50
N PHE A 128 -10.71 -2.38 6.22
CA PHE A 128 -10.58 -1.32 7.20
C PHE A 128 -10.78 -0.03 6.41
N ARG A 129 -11.85 0.69 6.68
CA ARG A 129 -12.02 2.05 6.16
C ARG A 129 -10.77 2.80 6.57
N ARG A 130 -9.86 3.04 5.63
CA ARG A 130 -8.69 3.87 5.88
C ARG A 130 -9.17 5.20 6.44
N ARG A 131 -8.65 5.58 7.57
CA ARG A 131 -8.94 6.88 8.17
C ARG A 131 -8.28 7.95 7.29
N ALA A 132 -8.76 9.18 7.37
CA ALA A 132 -8.12 10.30 6.64
C ALA A 132 -6.61 10.41 6.94
N THR A 133 -6.19 10.05 8.14
CA THR A 133 -4.78 9.98 8.58
C THR A 133 -3.96 8.91 7.85
N ASP A 134 -4.59 7.92 7.23
CA ASP A 134 -3.90 6.86 6.51
C ASP A 134 -3.43 7.32 5.11
N HIS A 135 -3.91 8.47 4.64
CA HIS A 135 -3.49 9.11 3.40
C HIS A 135 -2.37 10.14 3.62
N THR A 136 -2.03 10.43 4.87
CA THR A 136 -0.92 11.32 5.19
C THR A 136 0.41 10.60 5.05
N ARG A 137 1.45 11.36 4.79
CA ARG A 137 2.82 10.83 4.71
C ARG A 137 3.19 10.15 6.03
N HIS A 138 3.73 8.97 5.93
CA HIS A 138 4.26 8.21 7.06
C HIS A 138 5.77 8.39 7.12
N LEU A 139 6.25 8.82 8.27
CA LEU A 139 7.67 8.98 8.54
C LEU A 139 8.19 7.83 9.42
N PRO A 140 9.43 7.40 9.22
CA PRO A 140 10.03 6.40 10.09
C PRO A 140 10.19 6.96 11.50
N VAL A 141 9.91 6.14 12.51
CA VAL A 141 10.03 6.48 13.92
C VAL A 141 10.60 5.31 14.73
N GLY A 142 11.14 5.61 15.89
CA GLY A 142 11.62 4.63 16.88
C GLY A 142 13.13 4.66 17.11
N ASP A 143 13.59 3.86 18.07
CA ASP A 143 14.96 3.84 18.57
C ASP A 143 15.99 3.44 17.52
N LYS A 144 15.57 2.74 16.46
CA LYS A 144 16.43 2.35 15.35
C LYS A 144 16.89 3.52 14.46
N LEU A 145 16.34 4.70 14.68
CA LEU A 145 16.78 5.94 14.03
C LEU A 145 17.92 6.64 14.76
N LEU A 146 18.25 6.19 15.96
CA LEU A 146 19.36 6.78 16.72
C LEU A 146 20.67 6.62 15.94
N GLY A 147 21.35 7.74 15.74
CA GLY A 147 22.60 7.79 14.96
C GLY A 147 22.40 7.83 13.45
N ARG A 148 21.16 7.90 12.94
CA ARG A 148 20.86 8.05 11.52
C ARG A 148 20.56 9.50 11.17
N VAL A 149 20.94 9.91 9.96
CA VAL A 149 20.62 11.23 9.40
C VAL A 149 19.62 11.03 8.26
N LEU A 150 18.46 11.71 8.38
CA LEU A 150 17.36 11.56 7.43
C LEU A 150 17.00 12.92 6.82
N ASP A 151 16.45 12.90 5.61
CA ASP A 151 15.81 14.06 5.00
C ASP A 151 14.38 14.27 5.58
N GLY A 152 13.71 15.36 5.18
CA GLY A 152 12.32 15.64 5.57
C GLY A 152 11.30 14.60 5.09
N ALA A 153 11.71 13.72 4.20
CA ALA A 153 10.93 12.60 3.68
C ALA A 153 11.15 11.28 4.44
N GLY A 154 12.08 11.28 5.41
CA GLY A 154 12.47 10.08 6.13
C GLY A 154 13.45 9.18 5.37
N ARG A 155 14.10 9.69 4.31
CA ARG A 155 15.10 8.94 3.54
C ARG A 155 16.48 9.12 4.17
N PRO A 156 17.30 8.06 4.27
CA PRO A 156 18.65 8.18 4.84
C PRO A 156 19.57 9.02 3.96
N LEU A 157 20.25 10.00 4.56
CA LEU A 157 21.30 10.83 3.95
C LEU A 157 22.70 10.40 4.37
N ASP A 158 22.83 9.53 5.35
CA ASP A 158 24.05 9.15 6.04
C ASP A 158 24.89 8.10 5.30
N GLN A 159 24.49 7.64 4.14
CA GLN A 159 25.14 6.57 3.35
C GLN A 159 25.27 5.22 4.10
N LEU A 160 24.59 5.04 5.22
CA LEU A 160 24.62 3.81 6.01
C LEU A 160 23.63 2.74 5.50
N GLY A 161 23.08 2.92 4.32
CA GLY A 161 22.13 2.00 3.69
C GLY A 161 20.68 2.21 4.12
N PRO A 162 19.76 1.36 3.66
CA PRO A 162 18.32 1.52 3.91
C PRO A 162 17.95 1.30 5.38
N LEU A 163 16.85 1.90 5.78
CA LEU A 163 16.28 1.70 7.11
C LEU A 163 15.61 0.32 7.18
N VAL A 164 16.08 -0.55 8.06
CA VAL A 164 15.56 -1.91 8.20
C VAL A 164 14.70 -2.03 9.46
N ALA A 165 13.52 -2.61 9.30
CA ALA A 165 12.57 -2.91 10.40
C ALA A 165 12.26 -1.69 11.29
N VAL A 166 12.00 -0.53 10.69
CA VAL A 166 11.59 0.69 11.35
C VAL A 166 10.07 0.73 11.39
N THR A 167 9.51 1.21 12.49
CA THR A 167 8.07 1.53 12.56
C THR A 167 7.83 2.86 11.86
N THR A 168 6.65 3.03 11.29
CA THR A 168 6.26 4.29 10.64
C THR A 168 5.07 4.91 11.37
N ALA A 169 5.05 6.23 11.47
CA ALA A 169 3.93 6.98 12.02
C ALA A 169 3.48 8.08 11.04
N PRO A 170 2.18 8.39 11.00
CA PRO A 170 1.68 9.48 10.14
C PRO A 170 2.27 10.82 10.58
N SER A 171 2.68 11.64 9.62
CA SER A 171 3.24 12.97 9.88
C SER A 171 2.21 13.91 10.53
N GLN A 172 0.94 13.69 10.26
CA GLN A 172 -0.17 14.40 10.89
C GLN A 172 -0.85 13.45 11.89
N SER A 173 -0.61 13.64 13.16
CA SER A 173 -1.24 12.90 14.25
C SER A 173 -2.27 13.75 14.97
N ARG A 174 -3.20 13.10 15.66
CA ARG A 174 -4.10 13.80 16.58
C ARG A 174 -3.28 14.39 17.72
N PRO A 175 -3.60 15.61 18.17
CA PRO A 175 -2.94 16.18 19.35
C PRO A 175 -3.12 15.24 20.54
N ILE A 176 -2.03 15.05 21.27
CA ILE A 176 -2.04 14.26 22.51
C ILE A 176 -2.97 14.98 23.51
N ASN A 177 -3.84 14.21 24.17
CA ASN A 177 -4.69 14.75 25.23
C ASN A 177 -3.79 15.45 26.26
N PRO A 178 -4.06 16.73 26.60
CA PRO A 178 -3.26 17.48 27.55
C PRO A 178 -3.08 16.77 28.92
N LEU A 179 -4.08 15.98 29.34
CA LEU A 179 -4.03 15.21 30.58
C LEU A 179 -3.06 14.02 30.53
N ASN A 180 -2.69 13.57 29.34
CA ASN A 180 -1.75 12.46 29.15
C ASN A 180 -0.32 12.93 28.87
N ARG A 181 -0.07 14.23 28.92
CA ARG A 181 1.28 14.78 28.74
C ARG A 181 2.03 14.70 30.06
N ALA A 182 3.29 14.23 29.99
CA ALA A 182 4.18 14.36 31.12
C ALA A 182 4.50 15.86 31.33
N PRO A 183 4.48 16.38 32.55
CA PRO A 183 4.95 17.73 32.86
C PRO A 183 6.45 17.84 32.50
N ILE A 184 6.83 18.98 31.97
CA ILE A 184 8.24 19.32 31.64
C ILE A 184 8.93 19.74 32.94
#